data_a01c5689a4071e376590093718cf2c59
#
_entry.id   a01c5689a4071e376590093718cf2c59
#
_cell.length_a   1.000
_cell.length_b   1.000
_cell.length_c   1.000
_cell.angle_alpha   90.00
_cell.angle_beta   90.00
_cell.angle_gamma   90.00
#
_symmetry.space_group_name_H-M   'P 1'
#
loop_
_entity.id
_entity.type
_entity.pdbx_description
1 polymer ?
#
loop_
_entity_poly.entity_id
_entity_poly.type
_entity_poly.pdbx_seq_one_letter_code
_entity_poly.pdbx_strand_id
1 'polypeptide(L)'
;MCERETVCADCETIEDLQVPRREFLRLAAGSTAAVAASGAIAGADDAKAAAEKRKPKPAEALIRELYETLSAEQKKTLVLPWNHGADKQGGMFARHGMYNRPFAGQKIGEHYTKAQQELIDRTLHAICADEEGYIKITRNRRFDASKAFENCGSHIFGEPSDDNKFAWLFTSHHLTVRCDGNSQPGAAFGGPMYYGHTAQ
;
A
#
# COMPACT_ATOMS: atom_id res chain seq x y z
N MET A 1 0.85 40.59 7.76
CA MET A 1 -0.13 39.81 8.55
C MET A 1 0.11 38.37 8.16
N CYS A 2 0.72 37.61 9.04
CA CYS A 2 1.03 36.21 8.82
C CYS A 2 -0.20 35.41 9.26
N GLU A 3 -0.91 34.81 8.31
CA GLU A 3 -2.00 33.89 8.62
C GLU A 3 -1.40 32.65 9.31
N ARG A 4 -1.87 32.36 10.52
CA ARG A 4 -1.49 31.16 11.24
C ARG A 4 -2.06 29.96 10.49
N GLU A 5 -1.16 29.13 9.95
CA GLU A 5 -1.50 27.81 9.49
C GLU A 5 -2.19 27.05 10.63
N THR A 6 -3.41 26.60 10.38
CA THR A 6 -4.15 25.75 11.31
C THR A 6 -3.46 24.39 11.35
N VAL A 7 -2.65 24.18 12.37
CA VAL A 7 -2.07 22.87 12.69
C VAL A 7 -3.23 21.90 12.94
N CYS A 8 -3.20 20.74 12.30
CA CYS A 8 -4.20 19.70 12.49
C CYS A 8 -4.20 19.25 13.96
N ALA A 9 -5.36 19.30 14.63
CA ALA A 9 -5.50 18.92 16.03
C ALA A 9 -5.01 17.50 16.36
N ASP A 10 -5.00 16.61 15.36
CA ASP A 10 -4.51 15.23 15.50
C ASP A 10 -2.97 15.14 15.48
N CYS A 11 -2.27 16.21 15.12
CA CYS A 11 -0.79 16.25 15.08
C CYS A 11 -0.16 16.68 16.42
N GLU A 12 -0.93 17.22 17.37
CA GLU A 12 -0.39 17.70 18.64
C GLU A 12 -0.14 16.62 19.70
N THR A 13 -0.51 15.36 19.44
CA THR A 13 -0.47 14.27 20.44
C THR A 13 0.60 13.20 20.18
N ILE A 14 1.57 13.46 19.33
CA ILE A 14 2.70 12.54 19.13
C ILE A 14 3.89 13.06 19.95
N GLU A 15 3.86 12.87 21.27
CA GLU A 15 5.08 12.89 22.07
C GLU A 15 5.92 11.65 21.73
N ASP A 16 7.06 11.91 21.13
CA ASP A 16 8.32 11.17 21.10
C ASP A 16 8.29 9.64 21.33
N LEU A 17 8.14 8.88 20.26
CA LEU A 17 8.80 7.60 20.10
C LEU A 17 9.96 7.76 19.09
N GLN A 18 10.96 8.55 19.43
CA GLN A 18 12.23 8.56 18.72
C GLN A 18 13.01 7.29 19.08
N VAL A 19 12.86 6.25 18.27
CA VAL A 19 13.82 5.15 18.26
C VAL A 19 15.10 5.68 17.63
N PRO A 20 16.23 5.81 18.36
CA PRO A 20 17.44 6.36 17.80
C PRO A 20 17.93 5.46 16.66
N ARG A 21 18.34 6.07 15.54
CA ARG A 21 18.83 5.38 14.32
C ARG A 21 19.86 4.27 14.61
N ARG A 22 20.61 4.39 15.68
CA ARG A 22 21.61 3.39 16.10
C ARG A 22 20.99 2.11 16.65
N GLU A 23 19.83 2.14 17.29
CA GLU A 23 19.14 0.94 17.76
C GLU A 23 18.45 0.20 16.63
N PHE A 24 17.87 0.92 15.67
CA PHE A 24 17.33 0.32 14.45
C PHE A 24 18.40 -0.45 13.65
N LEU A 25 19.60 0.12 13.51
CA LEU A 25 20.72 -0.53 12.82
C LEU A 25 21.29 -1.74 13.59
N ARG A 26 21.21 -1.76 14.94
CA ARG A 26 21.63 -2.90 15.75
C ARG A 26 20.66 -4.09 15.64
N LEU A 27 19.36 -3.85 15.54
CA LEU A 27 18.35 -4.88 15.31
C LEU A 27 18.46 -5.46 13.89
N ALA A 28 18.82 -4.66 12.89
CA ALA A 28 19.03 -5.12 11.52
C ALA A 28 20.35 -5.90 11.32
N ALA A 29 21.37 -5.66 12.16
CA ALA A 29 22.68 -6.29 12.06
C ALA A 29 22.79 -7.63 12.80
N GLY A 30 21.79 -8.00 13.61
CA GLY A 30 21.81 -9.21 14.44
C GLY A 30 21.46 -10.52 13.73
N SER A 31 21.14 -10.51 12.44
CA SER A 31 20.65 -11.70 11.71
C SER A 31 21.63 -12.27 10.69
N THR A 32 22.90 -11.85 10.68
CA THR A 32 23.92 -12.41 9.79
C THR A 32 24.95 -13.21 10.55
N ALA A 33 24.59 -14.45 10.93
CA ALA A 33 25.57 -15.46 11.29
C ALA A 33 25.45 -16.66 10.33
N ALA A 34 26.49 -16.80 9.52
CA ALA A 34 27.04 -18.03 8.95
C ALA A 34 26.21 -18.83 7.95
N VAL A 35 26.44 -18.62 6.65
CA VAL A 35 26.80 -19.74 5.77
C VAL A 35 27.94 -19.27 4.84
N ALA A 36 29.15 -19.69 5.14
CA ALA A 36 30.27 -19.69 4.18
C ALA A 36 30.28 -21.04 3.45
N ALA A 37 30.66 -20.97 2.18
CA ALA A 37 31.14 -22.03 1.28
C ALA A 37 30.10 -22.63 0.32
N SER A 38 30.24 -22.30 -0.88
CA SER A 38 30.86 -23.00 -2.02
C SER A 38 30.29 -22.45 -3.32
N GLY A 39 31.15 -21.98 -4.20
CA GLY A 39 30.82 -21.46 -5.51
C GLY A 39 30.26 -22.55 -6.42
N ALA A 40 29.20 -22.18 -7.10
CA ALA A 40 28.83 -22.71 -8.40
C ALA A 40 28.22 -21.56 -9.19
N ILE A 41 28.85 -21.19 -10.30
CA ILE A 41 28.27 -20.31 -11.30
C ILE A 41 27.15 -21.11 -11.95
N ALA A 42 25.93 -20.92 -11.47
CA ALA A 42 24.73 -21.46 -12.11
C ALA A 42 24.24 -20.44 -13.15
N GLY A 43 24.05 -20.90 -14.36
CA GLY A 43 23.78 -20.11 -15.53
C GLY A 43 22.40 -19.43 -15.53
N ALA A 44 22.22 -18.53 -16.48
CA ALA A 44 21.02 -17.69 -16.68
C ALA A 44 19.69 -18.46 -16.89
N ASP A 45 19.73 -19.78 -16.94
CA ASP A 45 18.56 -20.65 -17.06
C ASP A 45 17.83 -20.88 -15.72
N ASP A 46 18.50 -20.72 -14.59
CA ASP A 46 17.88 -20.87 -13.26
C ASP A 46 16.99 -19.70 -12.84
N ALA A 47 17.20 -18.53 -13.43
CA ALA A 47 16.32 -17.38 -13.20
C ALA A 47 14.91 -17.57 -13.77
N LYS A 48 14.76 -18.45 -14.76
CA LYS A 48 13.49 -18.78 -15.40
C LYS A 48 12.70 -19.88 -14.65
N ALA A 49 13.42 -20.78 -13.96
CA ALA A 49 12.82 -21.82 -13.11
C ALA A 49 12.33 -21.28 -11.76
N ALA A 50 12.89 -20.15 -11.28
CA ALA A 50 12.48 -19.50 -10.04
C ALA A 50 11.17 -18.68 -10.16
N ALA A 51 10.58 -18.58 -11.34
CA ALA A 51 9.19 -18.16 -11.54
C ALA A 51 8.20 -19.31 -11.25
N GLU A 52 8.55 -20.20 -10.31
CA GLU A 52 7.60 -21.13 -9.73
C GLU A 52 6.40 -20.31 -9.25
N LYS A 53 5.21 -20.62 -9.80
CA LYS A 53 3.93 -19.94 -9.50
C LYS A 53 3.76 -19.85 -7.98
N ARG A 54 4.26 -18.80 -7.36
CA ARG A 54 4.08 -18.55 -5.93
C ARG A 54 2.59 -18.43 -5.73
N LYS A 55 2.04 -19.26 -4.83
CA LYS A 55 0.63 -19.12 -4.42
C LYS A 55 0.39 -17.65 -4.08
N PRO A 56 -0.70 -17.03 -4.59
CA PRO A 56 -1.01 -15.65 -4.29
C PRO A 56 -0.99 -15.46 -2.78
N LYS A 57 -0.36 -14.39 -2.34
CA LYS A 57 -0.39 -14.03 -0.92
C LYS A 57 -1.80 -13.57 -0.57
N PRO A 58 -2.26 -13.69 0.69
CA PRO A 58 -3.65 -13.38 1.06
C PRO A 58 -4.15 -12.02 0.55
N ALA A 59 -3.35 -10.97 0.67
CA ALA A 59 -3.70 -9.62 0.20
C ALA A 59 -3.88 -9.57 -1.33
N GLU A 60 -3.00 -10.20 -2.09
CA GLU A 60 -3.07 -10.26 -3.56
C GLU A 60 -4.33 -11.01 -4.03
N ALA A 61 -4.66 -12.12 -3.36
CA ALA A 61 -5.86 -12.87 -3.67
C ALA A 61 -7.14 -12.03 -3.43
N LEU A 62 -7.18 -11.30 -2.32
CA LEU A 62 -8.30 -10.42 -1.99
C LEU A 62 -8.44 -9.25 -2.99
N ILE A 63 -7.32 -8.70 -3.47
CA ILE A 63 -7.33 -7.65 -4.50
C ILE A 63 -7.88 -8.20 -5.82
N ARG A 64 -7.52 -9.41 -6.22
CA ARG A 64 -8.08 -10.07 -7.41
C ARG A 64 -9.58 -10.33 -7.26
N GLU A 65 -10.00 -10.87 -6.13
CA GLU A 65 -11.41 -11.07 -5.81
C GLU A 65 -12.18 -9.74 -5.87
N LEU A 66 -11.65 -8.66 -5.28
CA LEU A 66 -12.22 -7.32 -5.39
C LEU A 66 -12.38 -6.89 -6.84
N TYR A 67 -11.32 -7.02 -7.66
CA TYR A 67 -11.34 -6.64 -9.07
C TYR A 67 -12.39 -7.42 -9.88
N GLU A 68 -12.56 -8.71 -9.62
CA GLU A 68 -13.57 -9.56 -10.27
C GLU A 68 -15.00 -9.12 -9.93
N THR A 69 -15.23 -8.64 -8.71
CA THR A 69 -16.55 -8.16 -8.27
C THR A 69 -16.93 -6.79 -8.81
N LEU A 70 -15.97 -6.02 -9.36
CA LEU A 70 -16.23 -4.68 -9.88
C LEU A 70 -17.08 -4.73 -11.16
N SER A 71 -18.13 -3.92 -11.21
CA SER A 71 -18.90 -3.69 -12.43
C SER A 71 -18.06 -2.97 -13.49
N ALA A 72 -18.51 -3.01 -14.74
CA ALA A 72 -17.85 -2.29 -15.83
C ALA A 72 -17.74 -0.78 -15.56
N GLU A 73 -18.75 -0.17 -14.95
CA GLU A 73 -18.73 1.26 -14.58
C GLU A 73 -17.75 1.53 -13.45
N GLN A 74 -17.70 0.67 -12.41
CA GLN A 74 -16.71 0.79 -11.35
C GLN A 74 -15.29 0.65 -11.90
N LYS A 75 -15.03 -0.30 -12.81
CA LYS A 75 -13.72 -0.48 -13.43
C LYS A 75 -13.24 0.76 -14.18
N LYS A 76 -14.11 1.46 -14.89
CA LYS A 76 -13.75 2.73 -15.57
C LYS A 76 -13.23 3.81 -14.62
N THR A 77 -13.72 3.80 -13.38
CA THR A 77 -13.44 4.86 -12.41
C THR A 77 -12.34 4.46 -11.42
N LEU A 78 -12.33 3.21 -10.99
CA LEU A 78 -11.52 2.71 -9.88
C LEU A 78 -10.30 1.91 -10.31
N VAL A 79 -10.26 1.48 -11.58
CA VAL A 79 -9.12 0.77 -12.17
C VAL A 79 -8.44 1.69 -13.17
N LEU A 80 -7.19 2.02 -12.90
CA LEU A 80 -6.41 2.96 -13.67
C LEU A 80 -5.30 2.25 -14.46
N PRO A 81 -4.82 2.82 -15.57
CA PRO A 81 -3.67 2.27 -16.25
C PRO A 81 -2.46 2.15 -15.31
N TRP A 82 -1.66 1.10 -15.49
CA TRP A 82 -0.43 0.88 -14.71
C TRP A 82 0.47 2.12 -14.63
N ASN A 83 0.62 2.83 -15.74
CA ASN A 83 1.45 4.02 -15.86
C ASN A 83 0.67 5.34 -15.65
N HIS A 84 -0.50 5.30 -15.02
CA HIS A 84 -1.29 6.50 -14.78
C HIS A 84 -0.46 7.59 -14.08
N GLY A 85 -0.46 8.80 -14.65
CA GLY A 85 0.26 9.96 -14.13
C GLY A 85 1.70 10.10 -14.60
N ALA A 86 2.24 9.14 -15.37
CA ALA A 86 3.62 9.21 -15.88
C ALA A 86 3.86 10.37 -16.85
N ASP A 87 2.84 10.83 -17.52
CA ASP A 87 2.81 11.93 -18.49
C ASP A 87 2.66 13.32 -17.84
N LYS A 88 2.43 13.38 -16.53
CA LYS A 88 2.33 14.64 -15.80
C LYS A 88 3.72 15.20 -15.49
N GLN A 89 3.78 16.52 -15.30
CA GLN A 89 5.00 17.20 -14.92
C GLN A 89 5.61 16.56 -13.66
N GLY A 90 6.86 16.09 -13.79
CA GLY A 90 7.54 15.33 -12.73
C GLY A 90 7.60 13.81 -12.97
N GLY A 91 6.86 13.25 -13.95
CA GLY A 91 6.99 11.86 -14.40
C GLY A 91 6.72 10.77 -13.36
N MET A 92 6.10 11.12 -12.24
CA MET A 92 5.85 10.16 -11.16
C MET A 92 4.53 9.43 -11.37
N PHE A 93 4.59 8.11 -11.37
CA PHE A 93 3.39 7.28 -11.43
C PHE A 93 2.50 7.54 -10.21
N ALA A 94 1.19 7.74 -10.43
CA ALA A 94 0.25 7.98 -9.35
C ALA A 94 0.24 6.87 -8.28
N ARG A 95 0.48 5.62 -8.68
CA ARG A 95 0.60 4.50 -7.74
C ARG A 95 1.78 4.63 -6.74
N HIS A 96 2.75 5.52 -7.00
CA HIS A 96 3.88 5.79 -6.11
C HIS A 96 3.69 7.04 -5.23
N GLY A 97 2.63 7.81 -5.48
CA GLY A 97 2.35 9.02 -4.72
C GLY A 97 2.00 8.73 -3.26
N MET A 98 2.23 9.70 -2.39
CA MET A 98 1.75 9.72 -1.01
C MET A 98 0.55 10.66 -0.94
N TYR A 99 -0.52 10.21 -0.30
CA TYR A 99 -1.79 10.91 -0.28
C TYR A 99 -2.28 11.07 1.14
N ASN A 100 -2.79 12.25 1.46
CA ASN A 100 -3.43 12.56 2.75
C ASN A 100 -4.95 12.74 2.63
N ARG A 101 -5.53 12.23 1.57
CA ARG A 101 -6.97 12.24 1.27
C ARG A 101 -7.29 11.12 0.28
N PRO A 102 -8.57 10.76 0.08
CA PRO A 102 -8.94 9.81 -0.96
C PRO A 102 -8.35 10.20 -2.31
N PHE A 103 -7.65 9.27 -2.95
CA PHE A 103 -7.07 9.48 -4.27
C PHE A 103 -8.18 9.88 -5.26
N ALA A 104 -7.91 10.87 -6.12
CA ALA A 104 -8.88 11.45 -7.05
C ALA A 104 -10.21 11.92 -6.40
N GLY A 105 -10.25 12.08 -5.07
CA GLY A 105 -11.46 12.48 -4.34
C GLY A 105 -12.51 11.36 -4.21
N GLN A 106 -12.20 10.13 -4.65
CA GLN A 106 -13.16 9.04 -4.72
C GLN A 106 -13.19 8.24 -3.42
N LYS A 107 -14.34 8.21 -2.76
CA LYS A 107 -14.52 7.56 -1.47
C LYS A 107 -15.07 6.15 -1.61
N ILE A 108 -14.62 5.28 -0.73
CA ILE A 108 -15.07 3.88 -0.66
C ILE A 108 -16.60 3.79 -0.52
N GLY A 109 -17.18 4.60 0.37
CA GLY A 109 -18.63 4.57 0.62
C GLY A 109 -19.49 5.00 -0.56
N GLU A 110 -18.92 5.76 -1.51
CA GLU A 110 -19.64 6.27 -2.68
C GLU A 110 -19.56 5.32 -3.89
N HIS A 111 -18.50 4.53 -3.96
CA HIS A 111 -18.18 3.76 -5.17
C HIS A 111 -18.23 2.24 -4.99
N TYR A 112 -18.15 1.73 -3.75
CA TYR A 112 -18.09 0.30 -3.48
C TYR A 112 -19.31 -0.21 -2.72
N THR A 113 -19.81 -1.37 -3.11
CA THR A 113 -20.86 -2.10 -2.35
C THR A 113 -20.33 -2.52 -0.98
N LYS A 114 -21.20 -2.87 -0.04
CA LYS A 114 -20.76 -3.33 1.29
C LYS A 114 -19.89 -4.58 1.24
N ALA A 115 -20.18 -5.53 0.34
CA ALA A 115 -19.35 -6.71 0.15
C ALA A 115 -17.94 -6.36 -0.38
N GLN A 116 -17.84 -5.40 -1.31
CA GLN A 116 -16.56 -4.91 -1.80
C GLN A 116 -15.79 -4.12 -0.73
N GLN A 117 -16.47 -3.36 0.09
CA GLN A 117 -15.89 -2.65 1.25
C GLN A 117 -15.26 -3.64 2.23
N GLU A 118 -15.91 -4.77 2.49
CA GLU A 118 -15.38 -5.84 3.31
C GLU A 118 -14.10 -6.47 2.71
N LEU A 119 -14.05 -6.68 1.40
CA LEU A 119 -12.84 -7.13 0.72
C LEU A 119 -11.67 -6.15 0.86
N ILE A 120 -11.94 -4.85 0.77
CA ILE A 120 -10.94 -3.79 0.97
C ILE A 120 -10.42 -3.82 2.41
N ASP A 121 -11.30 -3.91 3.40
CA ASP A 121 -10.93 -3.97 4.82
C ASP A 121 -10.09 -5.22 5.11
N ARG A 122 -10.50 -6.38 4.60
CA ARG A 122 -9.74 -7.64 4.69
C ARG A 122 -8.37 -7.54 4.02
N THR A 123 -8.25 -6.78 2.93
CA THR A 123 -6.96 -6.54 2.28
C THR A 123 -6.03 -5.75 3.18
N LEU A 124 -6.52 -4.70 3.85
CA LEU A 124 -5.75 -3.97 4.85
C LEU A 124 -5.29 -4.86 6.01
N HIS A 125 -6.18 -5.70 6.53
CA HIS A 125 -5.82 -6.68 7.57
C HIS A 125 -4.73 -7.65 7.09
N ALA A 126 -4.83 -8.16 5.86
CA ALA A 126 -3.87 -9.11 5.31
C ALA A 126 -2.47 -8.51 5.08
N ILE A 127 -2.36 -7.18 4.95
CA ILE A 127 -1.09 -6.47 4.82
C ILE A 127 -0.44 -6.27 6.20
N CYS A 128 -1.23 -6.18 7.26
CA CYS A 128 -0.74 -6.03 8.62
C CYS A 128 -0.22 -7.35 9.17
N ALA A 129 0.75 -7.29 10.09
CA ALA A 129 1.28 -8.48 10.73
C ALA A 129 0.24 -9.17 11.63
N ASP A 130 -0.59 -8.36 12.28
CA ASP A 130 -1.60 -8.79 13.25
C ASP A 130 -2.68 -7.71 13.44
N GLU A 131 -3.66 -7.98 14.29
CA GLU A 131 -4.74 -7.06 14.64
C GLU A 131 -4.21 -5.78 15.31
N GLU A 132 -3.16 -5.87 16.12
CA GLU A 132 -2.57 -4.70 16.77
C GLU A 132 -1.98 -3.75 15.71
N GLY A 133 -1.27 -4.28 14.72
CA GLY A 133 -0.77 -3.53 13.56
C GLY A 133 -1.89 -2.84 12.80
N TYR A 134 -2.98 -3.56 12.52
CA TYR A 134 -4.16 -2.99 11.86
C TYR A 134 -4.78 -1.84 12.67
N ILE A 135 -4.99 -2.04 13.97
CA ILE A 135 -5.54 -1.01 14.87
C ILE A 135 -4.64 0.24 14.89
N LYS A 136 -3.32 0.04 14.94
CA LYS A 136 -2.37 1.15 14.95
C LYS A 136 -2.41 1.97 13.65
N ILE A 137 -2.33 1.34 12.48
CA ILE A 137 -2.32 2.06 11.21
C ILE A 137 -3.65 2.73 10.90
N THR A 138 -4.78 2.14 11.32
CA THR A 138 -6.12 2.69 11.10
C THR A 138 -6.55 3.68 12.17
N ARG A 139 -5.69 3.94 13.17
CA ARG A 139 -6.06 4.75 14.35
C ARG A 139 -7.34 4.24 15.00
N ASN A 140 -7.35 2.96 15.35
CA ASN A 140 -8.51 2.30 15.93
C ASN A 140 -9.76 2.44 15.05
N ARG A 141 -9.60 2.20 13.72
CA ARG A 141 -10.64 2.31 12.68
C ARG A 141 -11.24 3.71 12.49
N ARG A 142 -10.62 4.74 13.05
CA ARG A 142 -11.05 6.14 12.88
C ARG A 142 -10.49 6.79 11.62
N PHE A 143 -9.34 6.31 11.12
CA PHE A 143 -8.67 6.87 9.93
C PHE A 143 -8.44 8.38 10.04
N ASP A 144 -8.10 8.84 11.23
CA ASP A 144 -7.86 10.25 11.58
C ASP A 144 -9.00 11.18 11.11
N ALA A 145 -8.67 12.27 10.41
CA ALA A 145 -9.67 13.22 9.92
C ALA A 145 -10.61 12.66 8.83
N SER A 146 -10.34 11.46 8.28
CA SER A 146 -11.32 10.73 7.45
C SER A 146 -12.52 10.27 8.30
N LYS A 147 -12.33 10.06 9.60
CA LYS A 147 -13.34 9.69 10.63
C LYS A 147 -14.00 8.34 10.43
N ALA A 148 -14.03 7.80 9.21
CA ALA A 148 -14.65 6.53 8.88
C ALA A 148 -13.98 5.90 7.67
N PHE A 149 -14.02 4.56 7.60
CA PHE A 149 -13.52 3.77 6.48
C PHE A 149 -14.14 4.17 5.14
N GLU A 150 -15.41 4.45 5.13
CA GLU A 150 -16.17 4.86 3.95
C GLU A 150 -15.68 6.18 3.34
N ASN A 151 -15.02 7.02 4.12
CA ASN A 151 -14.42 8.28 3.65
C ASN A 151 -12.99 8.11 3.12
N CYS A 152 -12.43 6.91 3.17
CA CYS A 152 -11.14 6.58 2.58
C CYS A 152 -11.27 6.29 1.08
N GLY A 153 -10.14 6.17 0.37
CA GLY A 153 -10.08 5.82 -1.05
C GLY A 153 -9.44 4.46 -1.27
N SER A 154 -9.85 3.79 -2.35
CA SER A 154 -9.26 2.54 -2.81
C SER A 154 -9.22 2.53 -4.33
N HIS A 155 -8.05 2.21 -4.92
CA HIS A 155 -7.87 2.16 -6.37
C HIS A 155 -6.99 0.98 -6.75
N ILE A 156 -7.17 0.50 -7.97
CA ILE A 156 -6.32 -0.52 -8.59
C ILE A 156 -5.63 0.10 -9.79
N PHE A 157 -4.35 -0.17 -9.97
CA PHE A 157 -3.57 0.22 -11.15
C PHE A 157 -3.17 -1.05 -11.90
N GLY A 158 -3.48 -1.12 -13.18
CA GLY A 158 -3.36 -2.34 -13.98
C GLY A 158 -4.49 -3.33 -13.71
N GLU A 159 -4.39 -4.51 -14.27
CA GLU A 159 -5.38 -5.58 -14.15
C GLU A 159 -4.82 -6.72 -13.31
N PRO A 160 -5.34 -6.97 -12.09
CA PRO A 160 -4.86 -8.04 -11.24
C PRO A 160 -5.03 -9.41 -11.89
N SER A 161 -3.92 -10.04 -12.26
CA SER A 161 -3.87 -11.40 -12.76
C SER A 161 -2.52 -12.04 -12.42
N ASP A 162 -2.33 -13.33 -12.75
CA ASP A 162 -1.05 -13.99 -12.51
C ASP A 162 0.06 -13.44 -13.40
N ASP A 163 -0.28 -12.98 -14.59
CA ASP A 163 0.67 -12.58 -15.62
C ASP A 163 0.81 -11.06 -15.76
N ASN A 164 -0.14 -10.29 -15.24
CA ASN A 164 -0.17 -8.84 -15.38
C ASN A 164 0.36 -8.11 -14.15
N LYS A 165 0.97 -6.95 -14.40
CA LYS A 165 1.36 -6.02 -13.33
C LYS A 165 0.14 -5.32 -12.79
N PHE A 166 0.02 -5.28 -11.48
CA PHE A 166 -0.99 -4.51 -10.79
C PHE A 166 -0.44 -3.90 -9.50
N ALA A 167 -1.08 -2.85 -9.04
CA ALA A 167 -0.89 -2.30 -7.71
C ALA A 167 -2.24 -1.88 -7.15
N TRP A 168 -2.45 -2.15 -5.88
CA TRP A 168 -3.56 -1.63 -5.12
C TRP A 168 -3.10 -0.49 -4.23
N LEU A 169 -3.90 0.57 -4.15
CA LEU A 169 -3.64 1.77 -3.39
C LEU A 169 -4.82 2.06 -2.48
N PHE A 170 -4.58 2.10 -1.18
CA PHE A 170 -5.51 2.61 -0.18
C PHE A 170 -5.03 3.97 0.31
N THR A 171 -5.93 4.92 0.47
CA THR A 171 -5.62 6.29 0.87
C THR A 171 -6.62 6.81 1.87
N SER A 172 -6.14 7.43 2.94
CA SER A 172 -6.96 8.13 3.91
C SER A 172 -6.27 9.42 4.35
N HIS A 173 -6.78 10.09 5.36
CA HIS A 173 -6.05 11.17 6.00
C HIS A 173 -4.83 10.58 6.71
N HIS A 174 -3.64 11.02 6.34
CA HIS A 174 -2.32 10.60 6.82
C HIS A 174 -1.86 9.19 6.41
N LEU A 175 -2.70 8.32 5.88
CA LEU A 175 -2.32 6.94 5.56
C LEU A 175 -2.40 6.67 4.07
N THR A 176 -1.29 6.21 3.51
CA THR A 176 -1.23 5.60 2.17
C THR A 176 -0.63 4.20 2.29
N VAL A 177 -1.36 3.21 1.82
CA VAL A 177 -0.92 1.79 1.80
C VAL A 177 -0.95 1.28 0.38
N ARG A 178 0.06 0.49 0.00
CA ARG A 178 0.14 -0.17 -1.31
C ARG A 178 0.35 -1.66 -1.18
N CYS A 179 -0.14 -2.37 -2.17
CA CYS A 179 0.18 -3.77 -2.38
C CYS A 179 0.42 -3.99 -3.87
N ASP A 180 1.66 -4.23 -4.25
CA ASP A 180 2.09 -4.37 -5.64
C ASP A 180 2.25 -5.84 -6.05
N GLY A 181 2.14 -6.75 -5.13
CA GLY A 181 2.43 -8.15 -5.37
C GLY A 181 3.87 -8.36 -5.84
N ASN A 182 4.03 -9.13 -6.90
CA ASN A 182 5.31 -9.34 -7.57
C ASN A 182 5.50 -8.45 -8.81
N SER A 183 4.70 -7.39 -8.95
CA SER A 183 4.68 -6.53 -10.13
C SER A 183 5.96 -5.72 -10.33
N GLN A 184 6.71 -5.46 -9.25
CA GLN A 184 7.99 -4.79 -9.30
C GLN A 184 9.09 -5.68 -8.72
N PRO A 185 10.07 -6.11 -9.54
CA PRO A 185 11.22 -6.85 -9.06
C PRO A 185 11.95 -6.07 -7.95
N GLY A 186 12.29 -6.73 -6.84
CA GLY A 186 12.96 -6.11 -5.70
C GLY A 186 12.06 -5.26 -4.78
N ALA A 187 10.78 -5.11 -5.09
CA ALA A 187 9.83 -4.49 -4.18
C ALA A 187 9.52 -5.42 -3.00
N ALA A 188 9.44 -4.83 -1.80
CA ALA A 188 9.01 -5.58 -0.63
C ALA A 188 7.54 -6.02 -0.78
N PHE A 189 7.24 -7.20 -0.27
CA PHE A 189 5.87 -7.70 -0.23
C PHE A 189 4.98 -6.78 0.62
N GLY A 190 3.78 -6.54 0.14
CA GLY A 190 2.83 -5.63 0.77
C GLY A 190 2.96 -4.18 0.33
N GLY A 191 4.07 -3.85 -0.37
CA GLY A 191 4.34 -2.49 -0.81
C GLY A 191 4.68 -1.51 0.32
N PRO A 192 5.05 -0.30 -0.01
CA PRO A 192 5.34 0.71 0.99
C PRO A 192 4.07 1.20 1.67
N MET A 193 4.18 1.45 2.97
CA MET A 193 3.19 2.10 3.79
C MET A 193 3.73 3.47 4.20
N TYR A 194 2.91 4.49 4.09
CA TYR A 194 3.23 5.84 4.53
C TYR A 194 2.16 6.33 5.49
N TYR A 195 2.62 6.87 6.60
CA TYR A 195 1.77 7.54 7.57
C TYR A 195 2.36 8.93 7.89
N GLY A 196 1.60 9.99 7.66
CA GLY A 196 2.03 11.37 7.89
C GLY A 196 1.47 12.35 6.87
N HIS A 197 1.87 13.62 6.98
CA HIS A 197 1.60 14.63 5.96
C HIS A 197 2.55 14.46 4.77
N THR A 198 2.05 14.72 3.57
CA THR A 198 2.91 14.95 2.41
C THR A 198 3.73 16.23 2.66
N ALA A 199 5.01 16.20 2.32
CA ALA A 199 5.80 17.42 2.27
C ALA A 199 5.13 18.42 1.31
N GLN A 200 4.92 19.65 1.77
CA GLN A 200 4.44 20.75 0.95
C GLN A 200 5.59 21.39 0.18
#